data_88d2a3586d4d9a678d1b35cdeb5fb5ca
#
_entry.id   88d2a3586d4d9a678d1b35cdeb5fb5ca
#
_cell.length_a   1.000
_cell.length_b   1.000
_cell.length_c   1.000
_cell.angle_alpha   90.00
_cell.angle_beta   90.00
_cell.angle_gamma   90.00
#
_symmetry.space_group_name_H-M   'P 1'
#
loop_
_entity.id
_entity.type
_entity.pdbx_description
1 polymer ?
#
loop_
_entity_poly.entity_id
_entity_poly.type
_entity_poly.pdbx_seq_one_letter_code
_entity_poly.pdbx_strand_id
1 'polypeptide(L)'
;MQVKEMDLKDYYCLNRARLRIDPEADASWFFGNKSVESKLLSRINNDFNIRGVPKCGIVGRFGYGKTHSLYHIKHIFESNPDKFPAIPFILCVAPYDEGTPGLNGWEYIHGKMLNAMGESFIRTIVVEFDKLPDTRTKGLADEMVKVFKFGDENLKTSLANILSGYFLREVRSTLVAWKWLKGTKLGKGESFQDTGIIKTLDTAEDMVDVLCNLGNLVRKVRNEGILFLIDEAQALDEIKKRLIEIQNAFLRLVDNQNEDVGFIIAYFGTARAAAVPKIFHRDDILSRLGVSTTNTEDAFIDLKSVINTEKDIRDFILSILNGIIDEKKAQKLITDFGLIDKVQLKEFPFTKESIELIVKVLYQQEPTRNARMIIQNLARLTAEAYQQGKNTNKYILLDEEFIKPLIKNI
;
A
#
# COMPACT_ATOMS: atom_id res chain seq x y z
N MET A 1 -39.03 -14.11 11.28
CA MET A 1 -38.32 -12.84 11.00
C MET A 1 -38.89 -12.26 9.71
N GLN A 2 -39.30 -10.99 9.69
CA GLN A 2 -39.90 -10.41 8.46
C GLN A 2 -38.76 -9.92 7.55
N VAL A 3 -38.64 -10.50 6.38
CA VAL A 3 -37.61 -10.17 5.39
C VAL A 3 -37.60 -8.69 4.97
N LYS A 4 -38.78 -8.06 4.94
CA LYS A 4 -38.95 -6.64 4.59
C LYS A 4 -38.22 -5.65 5.52
N GLU A 5 -37.98 -6.04 6.77
CA GLU A 5 -37.34 -5.16 7.77
C GLU A 5 -35.81 -5.32 7.82
N MET A 6 -35.27 -6.35 7.18
CA MET A 6 -33.81 -6.59 7.14
C MET A 6 -33.13 -5.62 6.17
N ASP A 7 -31.98 -5.09 6.56
CA ASP A 7 -31.05 -4.47 5.60
C ASP A 7 -30.22 -5.51 4.85
N LEU A 8 -29.42 -5.10 3.86
CA LEU A 8 -28.59 -6.02 3.08
C LEU A 8 -27.59 -6.78 3.94
N LYS A 9 -27.04 -6.11 4.97
CA LYS A 9 -26.07 -6.68 5.90
C LYS A 9 -26.67 -7.83 6.68
N ASP A 10 -27.83 -7.62 7.28
CA ASP A 10 -28.51 -8.64 8.08
C ASP A 10 -29.13 -9.73 7.21
N TYR A 11 -29.59 -9.37 6.00
CA TYR A 11 -30.18 -10.30 5.04
C TYR A 11 -29.19 -11.39 4.60
N TYR A 12 -27.94 -11.06 4.39
CA TYR A 12 -26.88 -12.00 4.01
C TYR A 12 -25.81 -12.18 5.09
N CYS A 13 -26.09 -11.78 6.31
CA CYS A 13 -25.16 -11.93 7.44
C CYS A 13 -23.77 -11.35 7.16
N LEU A 14 -23.70 -10.22 6.46
CA LEU A 14 -22.45 -9.56 6.17
C LEU A 14 -21.88 -8.92 7.45
N ASN A 15 -20.58 -8.93 7.64
CA ASN A 15 -19.91 -8.16 8.69
C ASN A 15 -19.85 -6.64 8.38
N ARG A 16 -20.30 -6.24 7.19
CA ARG A 16 -20.29 -4.86 6.67
C ARG A 16 -21.55 -4.55 5.85
N ALA A 17 -21.75 -3.27 5.52
CA ALA A 17 -22.98 -2.82 4.83
C ALA A 17 -23.14 -3.34 3.39
N ARG A 18 -22.04 -3.75 2.72
CA ARG A 18 -22.05 -4.22 1.33
C ARG A 18 -20.97 -5.28 1.12
N LEU A 19 -21.19 -6.16 0.12
CA LEU A 19 -20.17 -7.11 -0.34
C LEU A 19 -19.11 -6.36 -1.18
N ARG A 20 -18.07 -5.90 -0.52
CA ARG A 20 -16.92 -5.23 -1.14
C ARG A 20 -15.66 -5.53 -0.34
N ILE A 21 -14.51 -5.47 -0.97
CA ILE A 21 -13.21 -5.46 -0.29
C ILE A 21 -12.79 -4.01 -0.08
N ASP A 22 -12.41 -3.68 1.13
CA ASP A 22 -11.75 -2.43 1.48
C ASP A 22 -10.26 -2.74 1.72
N PRO A 23 -9.34 -2.18 0.91
CA PRO A 23 -7.92 -2.53 1.00
C PRO A 23 -7.31 -2.37 2.40
N GLU A 24 -7.73 -1.35 3.14
CA GLU A 24 -7.21 -1.07 4.48
C GLU A 24 -7.90 -1.92 5.55
N ALA A 25 -9.24 -1.96 5.56
CA ALA A 25 -10.00 -2.72 6.54
C ALA A 25 -9.79 -4.24 6.42
N ASP A 26 -9.51 -4.73 5.22
CA ASP A 26 -9.30 -6.15 4.92
C ASP A 26 -7.80 -6.51 4.78
N ALA A 27 -6.91 -5.66 5.24
CA ALA A 27 -5.47 -5.82 5.09
C ALA A 27 -4.90 -7.13 5.69
N SER A 28 -5.56 -7.68 6.71
CA SER A 28 -5.19 -8.98 7.31
C SER A 28 -5.39 -10.18 6.37
N TRP A 29 -6.15 -10.02 5.28
CA TRP A 29 -6.47 -11.09 4.34
C TRP A 29 -5.76 -10.88 3.02
N PHE A 30 -5.12 -11.93 2.49
CA PHE A 30 -4.67 -11.93 1.11
C PHE A 30 -5.68 -12.71 0.27
N PHE A 31 -6.48 -11.97 -0.49
CA PHE A 31 -7.45 -12.58 -1.40
C PHE A 31 -6.74 -12.99 -2.69
N GLY A 32 -6.41 -14.26 -2.82
CA GLY A 32 -5.80 -14.75 -4.04
C GLY A 32 -4.97 -16.01 -3.87
N ASN A 33 -4.15 -16.30 -4.86
CA ASN A 33 -3.32 -17.49 -4.88
C ASN A 33 -2.21 -17.40 -3.82
N LYS A 34 -2.21 -18.29 -2.84
CA LYS A 34 -1.19 -18.37 -1.79
C LYS A 34 0.24 -18.49 -2.32
N SER A 35 0.41 -19.01 -3.55
CA SER A 35 1.73 -19.05 -4.17
C SER A 35 2.27 -17.68 -4.52
N VAL A 36 1.42 -16.72 -4.88
CA VAL A 36 1.82 -15.32 -5.16
C VAL A 36 2.15 -14.59 -3.87
N GLU A 37 1.34 -14.77 -2.83
CA GLU A 37 1.64 -14.27 -1.49
C GLU A 37 3.00 -14.79 -1.00
N SER A 38 3.23 -16.11 -1.13
CA SER A 38 4.49 -16.74 -0.73
C SER A 38 5.69 -16.20 -1.51
N LYS A 39 5.54 -15.96 -2.83
CA LYS A 39 6.60 -15.35 -3.66
C LYS A 39 6.90 -13.93 -3.21
N LEU A 40 5.86 -13.14 -2.94
CA LEU A 40 5.99 -11.77 -2.46
C LEU A 40 6.73 -11.73 -1.11
N LEU A 41 6.32 -12.55 -0.16
CA LEU A 41 6.96 -12.64 1.16
C LEU A 41 8.38 -13.20 1.08
N SER A 42 8.64 -14.17 0.20
CA SER A 42 9.99 -14.68 -0.04
C SER A 42 10.90 -13.59 -0.60
N ARG A 43 10.41 -12.79 -1.56
CA ARG A 43 11.18 -11.67 -2.11
C ARG A 43 11.49 -10.64 -1.05
N ILE A 44 10.51 -10.24 -0.24
CA ILE A 44 10.68 -9.30 0.87
C ILE A 44 11.73 -9.82 1.86
N ASN A 45 11.64 -11.09 2.27
CA ASN A 45 12.62 -11.71 3.17
C ASN A 45 14.04 -11.72 2.58
N ASN A 46 14.18 -12.04 1.29
CA ASN A 46 15.47 -12.04 0.62
C ASN A 46 16.09 -10.63 0.60
N ASP A 47 15.30 -9.60 0.33
CA ASP A 47 15.77 -8.22 0.34
C ASP A 47 16.22 -7.79 1.74
N PHE A 48 15.53 -8.16 2.81
CA PHE A 48 15.97 -7.91 4.18
C PHE A 48 17.34 -8.51 4.47
N ASN A 49 17.56 -9.74 4.02
CA ASN A 49 18.84 -10.44 4.26
C ASN A 49 20.02 -9.85 3.46
N ILE A 50 19.74 -9.22 2.30
CA ILE A 50 20.78 -8.78 1.37
C ILE A 50 20.99 -7.25 1.44
N ARG A 51 19.92 -6.49 1.69
CA ARG A 51 19.87 -5.03 1.45
C ARG A 51 19.30 -4.21 2.60
N GLY A 52 18.99 -4.83 3.73
CA GLY A 52 18.28 -4.19 4.83
C GLY A 52 16.79 -4.05 4.51
N VAL A 53 16.27 -2.85 4.20
CA VAL A 53 14.84 -2.67 3.89
C VAL A 53 14.54 -3.04 2.43
N PRO A 54 13.38 -3.71 2.13
CA PRO A 54 13.03 -4.18 0.78
C PRO A 54 12.98 -3.08 -0.28
N LYS A 55 13.40 -3.44 -1.50
CA LYS A 55 13.39 -2.59 -2.69
C LYS A 55 12.90 -3.39 -3.89
N CYS A 56 11.57 -3.43 -4.08
CA CYS A 56 10.95 -4.23 -5.15
C CYS A 56 9.66 -3.61 -5.68
N GLY A 57 8.99 -4.30 -6.60
CA GLY A 57 7.75 -3.83 -7.19
C GLY A 57 6.66 -4.90 -7.30
N ILE A 58 5.42 -4.45 -7.37
CA ILE A 58 4.23 -5.24 -7.64
C ILE A 58 3.61 -4.69 -8.92
N VAL A 59 3.46 -5.53 -9.93
CA VAL A 59 2.87 -5.14 -11.20
C VAL A 59 1.56 -5.88 -11.45
N GLY A 60 0.67 -5.25 -12.18
CA GLY A 60 -0.61 -5.84 -12.56
C GLY A 60 -1.54 -4.83 -13.21
N ARG A 61 -2.52 -5.32 -13.96
CA ARG A 61 -3.55 -4.49 -14.58
C ARG A 61 -4.50 -3.91 -13.53
N PHE A 62 -5.40 -3.02 -13.96
CA PHE A 62 -6.47 -2.51 -13.10
C PHE A 62 -7.32 -3.65 -12.51
N GLY A 63 -7.62 -3.55 -11.21
CA GLY A 63 -8.43 -4.54 -10.52
C GLY A 63 -7.71 -5.82 -10.09
N TYR A 64 -6.39 -5.93 -10.27
CA TYR A 64 -5.62 -7.12 -9.86
C TYR A 64 -5.17 -7.11 -8.39
N GLY A 65 -5.61 -6.12 -7.61
CA GLY A 65 -5.38 -6.12 -6.15
C GLY A 65 -4.06 -5.47 -5.71
N LYS A 66 -3.40 -4.66 -6.55
CA LYS A 66 -2.14 -3.97 -6.20
C LYS A 66 -2.23 -3.18 -4.89
N THR A 67 -3.21 -2.26 -4.81
CA THR A 67 -3.45 -1.46 -3.62
C THR A 67 -3.68 -2.34 -2.39
N HIS A 68 -4.52 -3.38 -2.52
CA HIS A 68 -4.77 -4.33 -1.44
C HIS A 68 -3.49 -5.06 -1.00
N SER A 69 -2.64 -5.46 -1.96
CA SER A 69 -1.35 -6.09 -1.64
C SER A 69 -0.43 -5.18 -0.82
N LEU A 70 -0.42 -3.87 -1.10
CA LEU A 70 0.35 -2.91 -0.30
C LEU A 70 -0.18 -2.80 1.14
N TYR A 71 -1.50 -2.72 1.34
CA TYR A 71 -2.09 -2.71 2.68
C TYR A 71 -1.88 -4.04 3.42
N HIS A 72 -1.92 -5.17 2.71
CA HIS A 72 -1.60 -6.48 3.27
C HIS A 72 -0.14 -6.56 3.74
N ILE A 73 0.82 -6.07 2.93
CA ILE A 73 2.22 -5.96 3.33
C ILE A 73 2.36 -5.08 4.58
N LYS A 74 1.72 -3.90 4.59
CA LYS A 74 1.70 -3.02 5.76
C LYS A 74 1.25 -3.78 7.00
N HIS A 75 0.13 -4.49 6.93
CA HIS A 75 -0.40 -5.29 8.04
C HIS A 75 0.58 -6.36 8.51
N ILE A 76 1.26 -7.06 7.58
CA ILE A 76 2.26 -8.09 7.92
C ILE A 76 3.43 -7.47 8.70
N PHE A 77 3.94 -6.32 8.27
CA PHE A 77 5.05 -5.62 8.93
C PHE A 77 4.66 -5.16 10.34
N GLU A 78 3.49 -4.51 10.46
CA GLU A 78 2.97 -4.02 11.75
C GLU A 78 2.66 -5.17 12.73
N SER A 79 2.25 -6.34 12.21
CA SER A 79 1.93 -7.51 13.02
C SER A 79 3.17 -8.35 13.40
N ASN A 80 4.30 -8.18 12.71
CA ASN A 80 5.49 -8.99 12.89
C ASN A 80 6.78 -8.13 12.85
N PRO A 81 6.92 -7.12 13.74
CA PRO A 81 8.05 -6.18 13.70
C PRO A 81 9.41 -6.87 13.92
N ASP A 82 9.46 -7.93 14.71
CA ASP A 82 10.69 -8.69 14.96
C ASP A 82 11.22 -9.38 13.69
N LYS A 83 10.31 -9.83 12.83
CA LYS A 83 10.65 -10.48 11.57
C LYS A 83 10.90 -9.49 10.45
N PHE A 84 10.18 -8.38 10.45
CA PHE A 84 10.24 -7.33 9.44
C PHE A 84 10.53 -5.98 10.10
N PRO A 85 11.78 -5.70 10.46
CA PRO A 85 12.15 -4.52 11.24
C PRO A 85 12.17 -3.26 10.36
N ALA A 86 11.00 -2.88 9.85
CA ALA A 86 10.79 -1.63 9.12
C ALA A 86 9.36 -1.10 9.32
N ILE A 87 9.24 0.21 9.42
CA ILE A 87 7.98 0.92 9.60
C ILE A 87 7.39 1.24 8.22
N PRO A 88 6.23 0.67 7.86
CA PRO A 88 5.62 0.87 6.54
C PRO A 88 4.78 2.14 6.47
N PHE A 89 5.00 2.95 5.43
CA PHE A 89 4.22 4.14 5.10
C PHE A 89 3.61 4.03 3.71
N ILE A 90 2.28 4.05 3.61
CA ILE A 90 1.57 4.02 2.32
C ILE A 90 1.42 5.44 1.78
N LEU A 91 1.72 5.61 0.50
CA LEU A 91 1.47 6.84 -0.24
C LEU A 91 0.94 6.55 -1.64
N CYS A 92 0.06 7.42 -2.14
CA CYS A 92 -0.42 7.40 -3.51
C CYS A 92 0.17 8.57 -4.28
N VAL A 93 0.79 8.29 -5.43
CA VAL A 93 1.41 9.32 -6.26
C VAL A 93 0.51 9.83 -7.38
N ALA A 94 -0.66 9.23 -7.59
CA ALA A 94 -1.68 9.72 -8.50
C ALA A 94 -2.75 10.56 -7.75
N PRO A 95 -3.44 11.50 -8.43
CA PRO A 95 -3.06 12.04 -9.73
C PRO A 95 -1.83 12.93 -9.64
N TYR A 96 -0.99 12.93 -10.67
CA TYR A 96 0.09 13.88 -10.83
C TYR A 96 -0.39 15.06 -11.70
N ASP A 97 -0.29 16.27 -11.18
CA ASP A 97 -0.66 17.49 -11.90
C ASP A 97 0.60 18.34 -12.13
N GLU A 98 1.12 18.30 -13.35
CA GLU A 98 2.28 19.12 -13.78
C GLU A 98 2.01 20.63 -13.68
N GLY A 99 0.74 21.05 -13.62
CA GLY A 99 0.33 22.45 -13.51
C GLY A 99 0.39 23.01 -12.09
N THR A 100 0.56 22.17 -11.08
CA THR A 100 0.63 22.63 -9.69
C THR A 100 1.97 23.33 -9.42
N PRO A 101 2.00 24.65 -9.13
CA PRO A 101 3.24 25.37 -8.88
C PRO A 101 4.03 24.79 -7.73
N GLY A 102 5.31 24.47 -7.95
CA GLY A 102 6.22 23.94 -6.92
C GLY A 102 6.21 22.43 -6.75
N LEU A 103 5.47 21.67 -7.57
CA LEU A 103 5.47 20.21 -7.57
C LEU A 103 6.14 19.70 -8.86
N ASN A 104 7.45 19.59 -8.85
CA ASN A 104 8.22 19.16 -10.01
C ASN A 104 9.13 17.97 -9.66
N GLY A 105 8.98 16.88 -10.40
CA GLY A 105 9.93 15.77 -10.34
C GLY A 105 10.01 15.09 -8.98
N TRP A 106 11.22 14.95 -8.45
CA TRP A 106 11.47 14.28 -7.18
C TRP A 106 10.90 15.02 -5.97
N GLU A 107 10.81 16.36 -5.99
CA GLU A 107 10.18 17.15 -4.92
C GLU A 107 8.77 16.67 -4.58
N TYR A 108 8.00 16.34 -5.63
CA TYR A 108 6.64 15.80 -5.46
C TYR A 108 6.64 14.47 -4.71
N ILE A 109 7.50 13.54 -5.11
CA ILE A 109 7.60 12.21 -4.50
C ILE A 109 8.10 12.34 -3.06
N HIS A 110 9.16 13.12 -2.84
CA HIS A 110 9.72 13.41 -1.54
C HIS A 110 8.67 14.02 -0.58
N GLY A 111 7.93 15.03 -1.05
CA GLY A 111 6.85 15.63 -0.27
C GLY A 111 5.75 14.63 0.09
N LYS A 112 5.38 13.72 -0.82
CA LYS A 112 4.43 12.61 -0.54
C LYS A 112 4.98 11.66 0.51
N MET A 113 6.26 11.27 0.43
CA MET A 113 6.93 10.40 1.42
C MET A 113 6.91 11.04 2.81
N LEU A 114 7.30 12.31 2.93
CA LEU A 114 7.29 13.04 4.20
C LEU A 114 5.88 13.23 4.76
N ASN A 115 4.89 13.49 3.90
CA ASN A 115 3.49 13.58 4.33
C ASN A 115 2.96 12.23 4.82
N ALA A 116 3.36 11.11 4.21
CA ALA A 116 2.98 9.77 4.67
C ALA A 116 3.58 9.43 6.04
N MET A 117 4.84 9.83 6.28
CA MET A 117 5.45 9.74 7.61
C MET A 117 4.74 10.62 8.63
N GLY A 118 4.41 11.83 8.25
CA GLY A 118 3.77 12.84 9.10
C GLY A 118 4.72 13.52 10.11
N GLU A 119 4.43 14.77 10.40
CA GLU A 119 5.21 15.57 11.36
C GLU A 119 5.26 14.93 12.76
N SER A 120 4.15 14.35 13.19
CA SER A 120 4.04 13.70 14.51
C SER A 120 4.99 12.54 14.66
N PHE A 121 5.16 11.72 13.61
CA PHE A 121 6.10 10.60 13.63
C PHE A 121 7.55 11.10 13.72
N ILE A 122 7.94 12.04 12.85
CA ILE A 122 9.31 12.58 12.86
C ILE A 122 9.62 13.21 14.21
N ARG A 123 8.71 14.01 14.76
CA ARG A 123 8.85 14.60 16.10
C ARG A 123 9.05 13.53 17.17
N THR A 124 8.27 12.45 17.13
CA THR A 124 8.39 11.35 18.08
C THR A 124 9.79 10.74 18.02
N ILE A 125 10.31 10.46 16.81
CA ILE A 125 11.67 9.92 16.62
C ILE A 125 12.73 10.88 17.19
N VAL A 126 12.62 12.18 16.93
CA VAL A 126 13.58 13.17 17.48
C VAL A 126 13.52 13.21 19.01
N VAL A 127 12.33 13.17 19.61
CA VAL A 127 12.14 13.13 21.07
C VAL A 127 12.72 11.83 21.67
N GLU A 128 12.52 10.69 21.00
CA GLU A 128 13.10 9.42 21.44
C GLU A 128 14.62 9.42 21.32
N PHE A 129 15.17 10.01 20.26
CA PHE A 129 16.63 10.15 20.07
C PHE A 129 17.26 11.06 21.13
N ASP A 130 16.61 12.19 21.47
CA ASP A 130 17.05 13.12 22.53
C ASP A 130 17.13 12.45 23.91
N LYS A 131 16.31 11.42 24.16
CA LYS A 131 16.30 10.65 25.42
C LYS A 131 17.39 9.60 25.51
N LEU A 132 18.12 9.29 24.45
CA LEU A 132 19.21 8.31 24.49
C LEU A 132 20.32 8.77 25.45
N PRO A 133 20.96 7.87 26.21
CA PRO A 133 21.99 8.22 27.19
C PRO A 133 23.14 9.05 26.59
N ASP A 134 23.61 8.67 25.40
CA ASP A 134 24.69 9.39 24.71
C ASP A 134 24.28 10.81 24.32
N THR A 135 23.06 11.00 23.81
CA THR A 135 22.53 12.30 23.41
C THR A 135 22.38 13.23 24.62
N ARG A 136 21.91 12.72 25.75
CA ARG A 136 21.79 13.51 26.99
C ARG A 136 23.13 14.01 27.52
N THR A 137 24.20 13.25 27.31
CA THR A 137 25.54 13.60 27.81
C THR A 137 26.34 14.49 26.86
N LYS A 138 26.17 14.32 25.55
CA LYS A 138 27.01 14.96 24.52
C LYS A 138 26.26 16.02 23.70
N GLY A 139 24.95 16.07 23.82
CA GLY A 139 24.10 16.98 23.07
C GLY A 139 23.52 16.40 21.79
N LEU A 140 22.31 16.89 21.43
CA LEU A 140 21.53 16.40 20.29
C LEU A 140 22.28 16.53 18.96
N ALA A 141 22.87 17.70 18.71
CA ALA A 141 23.55 17.98 17.44
C ALA A 141 24.79 17.08 17.22
N ASP A 142 25.59 16.90 18.27
CA ASP A 142 26.82 16.10 18.20
C ASP A 142 26.56 14.61 17.98
N GLU A 143 25.49 14.09 18.57
CA GLU A 143 25.10 12.70 18.36
C GLU A 143 24.42 12.49 17.00
N MET A 144 23.64 13.45 16.47
CA MET A 144 23.08 13.39 15.12
C MET A 144 24.19 13.29 14.06
N VAL A 145 25.30 14.01 14.21
CA VAL A 145 26.46 13.93 13.27
C VAL A 145 26.96 12.49 13.12
N LYS A 146 26.98 11.72 14.21
CA LYS A 146 27.47 10.33 14.19
C LYS A 146 26.51 9.36 13.53
N VAL A 147 25.22 9.69 13.53
CA VAL A 147 24.17 8.85 12.94
C VAL A 147 24.00 9.15 11.46
N PHE A 148 24.16 10.42 11.06
CA PHE A 148 23.99 10.81 9.67
C PHE A 148 25.19 10.35 8.82
N LYS A 149 24.89 9.53 7.82
CA LYS A 149 25.90 9.09 6.82
C LYS A 149 26.24 10.23 5.84
N PHE A 150 25.27 11.11 5.60
CA PHE A 150 25.39 12.27 4.74
C PHE A 150 25.34 13.51 5.63
N GLY A 151 26.46 14.21 5.75
CA GLY A 151 26.54 15.40 6.60
C GLY A 151 25.55 16.48 6.15
N ASP A 152 24.54 16.78 6.95
CA ASP A 152 23.56 17.82 6.65
C ASP A 152 23.25 18.65 7.90
N GLU A 153 23.95 19.80 7.98
CA GLU A 153 23.74 20.77 9.06
C GLU A 153 22.33 21.36 9.07
N ASN A 154 21.73 21.53 7.89
CA ASN A 154 20.36 22.05 7.79
C ASN A 154 19.32 21.04 8.29
N LEU A 155 19.56 19.74 8.07
CA LEU A 155 18.72 18.69 8.62
C LEU A 155 18.78 18.67 10.15
N LYS A 156 19.99 18.77 10.74
CA LYS A 156 20.15 18.85 12.20
C LYS A 156 19.41 20.05 12.76
N THR A 157 19.60 21.20 12.14
CA THR A 157 18.91 22.46 12.53
C THR A 157 17.41 22.34 12.41
N SER A 158 16.92 21.74 11.33
CA SER A 158 15.49 21.52 11.11
C SER A 158 14.89 20.60 12.18
N LEU A 159 15.54 19.49 12.49
CA LEU A 159 15.07 18.54 13.51
C LEU A 159 15.15 19.16 14.92
N ALA A 160 16.19 19.93 15.21
CA ALA A 160 16.28 20.69 16.47
C ALA A 160 15.17 21.73 16.61
N ASN A 161 14.78 22.43 15.53
CA ASN A 161 13.63 23.34 15.53
C ASN A 161 12.30 22.61 15.76
N ILE A 162 12.11 21.44 15.19
CA ILE A 162 10.93 20.60 15.43
C ILE A 162 10.85 20.20 16.91
N LEU A 163 11.98 19.82 17.52
CA LEU A 163 12.05 19.47 18.93
C LEU A 163 11.81 20.70 19.84
N SER A 164 12.51 21.79 19.60
CA SER A 164 12.41 23.02 20.39
C SER A 164 11.01 23.63 20.30
N GLY A 165 10.45 23.69 19.10
CA GLY A 165 9.09 24.18 18.87
C GLY A 165 8.03 23.36 19.60
N TYR A 166 8.27 22.06 19.77
CA TYR A 166 7.40 21.21 20.58
C TYR A 166 7.44 21.59 22.07
N PHE A 167 8.63 21.76 22.64
CA PHE A 167 8.78 22.12 24.07
C PHE A 167 8.43 23.57 24.37
N LEU A 168 8.83 24.48 23.49
CA LEU A 168 8.64 25.93 23.69
C LEU A 168 7.31 26.44 23.12
N ARG A 169 6.53 25.57 22.45
CA ARG A 169 5.30 25.96 21.73
C ARG A 169 5.53 26.99 20.62
N GLU A 170 6.70 27.00 20.04
CA GLU A 170 7.05 27.88 18.91
C GLU A 170 6.55 27.32 17.58
N VAL A 171 5.29 27.57 17.28
CA VAL A 171 4.61 27.02 16.10
C VAL A 171 5.28 27.45 14.80
N ARG A 172 5.82 28.69 14.74
CA ARG A 172 6.40 29.23 13.49
C ARG A 172 7.68 28.53 13.08
N SER A 173 8.64 28.32 13.98
CA SER A 173 9.91 27.65 13.69
C SER A 173 9.68 26.19 13.30
N THR A 174 8.77 25.50 14.01
CA THR A 174 8.37 24.13 13.66
C THR A 174 7.78 24.04 12.27
N LEU A 175 6.86 24.96 11.91
CA LEU A 175 6.23 25.00 10.60
C LEU A 175 7.25 25.24 9.47
N VAL A 176 8.19 26.16 9.66
CA VAL A 176 9.24 26.46 8.68
C VAL A 176 10.19 25.28 8.53
N ALA A 177 10.59 24.64 9.63
CA ALA A 177 11.41 23.44 9.61
C ALA A 177 10.72 22.26 8.88
N TRP A 178 9.42 22.08 9.12
CA TRP A 178 8.63 21.06 8.42
C TRP A 178 8.49 21.35 6.93
N LYS A 179 8.30 22.61 6.53
CA LYS A 179 8.31 23.01 5.11
C LYS A 179 9.64 22.74 4.45
N TRP A 180 10.75 23.02 5.15
CA TRP A 180 12.07 22.71 4.65
C TRP A 180 12.27 21.19 4.42
N LEU A 181 11.93 20.37 5.42
CA LEU A 181 12.02 18.92 5.28
C LEU A 181 11.27 18.40 4.04
N LYS A 182 10.12 18.98 3.73
CA LYS A 182 9.31 18.59 2.55
C LYS A 182 9.82 19.15 1.22
N GLY A 183 10.86 19.97 1.22
CA GLY A 183 11.27 20.70 0.02
C GLY A 183 10.25 21.76 -0.44
N THR A 184 9.33 22.17 0.43
CA THR A 184 8.23 23.07 0.06
C THR A 184 8.69 24.52 0.11
N LYS A 185 8.32 25.33 -0.89
CA LYS A 185 8.61 26.77 -0.93
C LYS A 185 7.93 27.49 0.23
N LEU A 186 8.64 28.48 0.77
CA LEU A 186 8.11 29.34 1.84
C LEU A 186 7.06 30.32 1.32
N GLY A 187 6.11 30.67 2.18
CA GLY A 187 5.14 31.70 1.94
C GLY A 187 5.71 33.13 2.08
N LYS A 188 4.91 34.14 1.71
CA LYS A 188 5.32 35.53 1.84
C LYS A 188 5.57 35.86 3.34
N GLY A 189 6.75 36.40 3.66
CA GLY A 189 7.16 36.77 5.02
C GLY A 189 7.70 35.62 5.87
N GLU A 190 7.90 34.42 5.30
CA GLU A 190 8.62 33.34 5.95
C GLU A 190 10.08 33.33 5.43
N SER A 191 11.03 33.00 6.31
CA SER A 191 12.46 32.83 5.95
C SER A 191 13.04 31.63 6.63
N PHE A 192 13.82 30.83 5.90
CA PHE A 192 14.60 29.74 6.51
C PHE A 192 15.70 30.27 7.43
N GLN A 193 16.26 31.43 7.11
CA GLN A 193 17.36 32.06 7.92
C GLN A 193 16.93 32.35 9.35
N ASP A 194 15.66 32.73 9.57
CA ASP A 194 15.12 32.98 10.90
C ASP A 194 15.15 31.74 11.81
N THR A 195 15.32 30.55 11.22
CA THR A 195 15.38 29.26 11.92
C THR A 195 16.79 28.65 11.92
N GLY A 196 17.80 29.38 11.43
CA GLY A 196 19.17 28.90 11.31
C GLY A 196 19.41 27.91 10.15
N ILE A 197 18.40 27.68 9.31
CA ILE A 197 18.53 26.85 8.10
C ILE A 197 19.12 27.75 7.00
N ILE A 198 20.28 27.35 6.46
CA ILE A 198 21.06 28.19 5.55
C ILE A 198 20.77 27.87 4.07
N LYS A 199 20.51 26.60 3.74
CA LYS A 199 20.32 26.11 2.36
C LYS A 199 18.96 25.50 2.19
N THR A 200 18.29 25.76 1.07
CA THR A 200 17.08 25.08 0.62
C THR A 200 17.38 23.66 0.13
N LEU A 201 16.38 22.78 0.11
CA LEU A 201 16.47 21.46 -0.53
C LEU A 201 16.12 21.63 -2.01
N ASP A 202 17.14 21.88 -2.83
CA ASP A 202 16.93 22.23 -4.24
C ASP A 202 17.20 21.05 -5.20
N THR A 203 17.93 20.01 -4.75
CA THR A 203 18.28 18.86 -5.58
C THR A 203 17.63 17.57 -5.11
N ALA A 204 17.41 16.65 -6.04
CA ALA A 204 16.90 15.32 -5.72
C ALA A 204 17.87 14.55 -4.80
N GLU A 205 19.16 14.75 -4.99
CA GLU A 205 20.20 14.14 -4.17
C GLU A 205 20.12 14.59 -2.70
N ASP A 206 20.01 15.91 -2.45
CA ASP A 206 19.86 16.46 -1.10
C ASP A 206 18.59 15.87 -0.41
N MET A 207 17.49 15.75 -1.16
CA MET A 207 16.23 15.19 -0.64
C MET A 207 16.35 13.70 -0.30
N VAL A 208 17.04 12.92 -1.12
CA VAL A 208 17.32 11.50 -0.83
C VAL A 208 18.21 11.37 0.40
N ASP A 209 19.24 12.22 0.54
CA ASP A 209 20.12 12.22 1.71
C ASP A 209 19.36 12.52 3.00
N VAL A 210 18.39 13.44 2.95
CA VAL A 210 17.47 13.70 4.08
C VAL A 210 16.69 12.44 4.44
N LEU A 211 16.09 11.75 3.46
CA LEU A 211 15.34 10.50 3.72
C LEU A 211 16.25 9.42 4.31
N CYS A 212 17.46 9.25 3.77
CA CYS A 212 18.42 8.26 4.26
C CYS A 212 18.87 8.55 5.69
N ASN A 213 19.14 9.82 6.00
CA ASN A 213 19.50 10.24 7.35
C ASN A 213 18.33 10.08 8.34
N LEU A 214 17.09 10.31 7.92
CA LEU A 214 15.91 9.99 8.72
C LEU A 214 15.79 8.49 8.96
N GLY A 215 16.08 7.65 7.95
CA GLY A 215 16.16 6.20 8.10
C GLY A 215 17.20 5.78 9.14
N ASN A 216 18.41 6.33 9.05
CA ASN A 216 19.47 6.08 10.03
C ASN A 216 19.06 6.48 11.45
N LEU A 217 18.33 7.60 11.59
CA LEU A 217 17.82 8.06 12.88
C LEU A 217 16.78 7.08 13.46
N VAL A 218 15.84 6.62 12.63
CA VAL A 218 14.82 5.61 13.00
C VAL A 218 15.51 4.30 13.41
N ARG A 219 16.53 3.85 12.63
CA ARG A 219 17.30 2.66 12.94
C ARG A 219 18.00 2.79 14.30
N LYS A 220 18.59 3.94 14.59
CA LYS A 220 19.28 4.20 15.86
C LYS A 220 18.34 4.18 17.07
N VAL A 221 17.11 4.66 16.90
CA VAL A 221 16.12 4.79 17.98
C VAL A 221 15.34 3.50 18.20
N ARG A 222 14.87 2.87 17.11
CA ARG A 222 13.91 1.75 17.15
C ARG A 222 14.45 0.43 16.63
N ASN A 223 15.67 0.43 16.09
CA ASN A 223 16.22 -0.72 15.36
C ASN A 223 15.35 -1.15 14.15
N GLU A 224 14.62 -0.22 13.56
CA GLU A 224 13.75 -0.42 12.40
C GLU A 224 14.18 0.50 11.26
N GLY A 225 13.93 0.08 10.02
CA GLY A 225 14.07 0.95 8.84
C GLY A 225 12.77 1.66 8.48
N ILE A 226 12.79 2.42 7.40
CA ILE A 226 11.62 3.07 6.79
C ILE A 226 11.28 2.35 5.49
N LEU A 227 10.01 1.93 5.33
CA LEU A 227 9.53 1.30 4.11
C LEU A 227 8.40 2.14 3.48
N PHE A 228 8.62 2.65 2.29
CA PHE A 228 7.58 3.34 1.53
C PHE A 228 6.82 2.37 0.63
N LEU A 229 5.52 2.29 0.79
CA LEU A 229 4.59 1.52 -0.03
C LEU A 229 3.91 2.49 -1.00
N ILE A 230 4.38 2.51 -2.25
CA ILE A 230 4.03 3.54 -3.24
C ILE A 230 2.97 2.98 -4.19
N ASP A 231 1.75 3.50 -4.11
CA ASP A 231 0.65 3.13 -5.00
C ASP A 231 0.56 4.05 -6.21
N GLU A 232 -0.02 3.52 -7.30
CA GLU A 232 -0.25 4.22 -8.59
C GLU A 232 1.04 4.78 -9.21
N ALA A 233 2.17 4.05 -9.05
CA ALA A 233 3.49 4.51 -9.47
C ALA A 233 3.63 4.78 -10.98
N GLN A 234 2.68 4.31 -11.83
CA GLN A 234 2.65 4.67 -13.26
C GLN A 234 2.47 6.18 -13.48
N ALA A 235 1.91 6.91 -12.52
CA ALA A 235 1.81 8.37 -12.60
C ALA A 235 3.19 9.04 -12.68
N LEU A 236 4.25 8.39 -12.20
CA LEU A 236 5.63 8.89 -12.29
C LEU A 236 6.15 8.88 -13.72
N ASP A 237 5.62 8.03 -14.60
CA ASP A 237 5.99 8.00 -16.01
C ASP A 237 5.45 9.21 -16.81
N GLU A 238 4.49 9.93 -16.24
CA GLU A 238 3.93 11.16 -16.81
C GLU A 238 4.87 12.37 -16.62
N ILE A 239 5.83 12.26 -15.67
CA ILE A 239 6.81 13.31 -15.36
C ILE A 239 7.92 13.34 -16.43
N LYS A 240 7.61 13.79 -17.63
CA LYS A 240 8.52 13.72 -18.79
C LYS A 240 9.77 14.60 -18.63
N LYS A 241 9.62 15.79 -18.06
CA LYS A 241 10.70 16.82 -18.06
C LYS A 241 11.82 16.55 -17.06
N ARG A 242 11.60 15.71 -16.03
CA ARG A 242 12.58 15.43 -14.97
C ARG A 242 12.78 13.92 -14.71
N LEU A 243 12.56 13.11 -15.73
CA LEU A 243 12.71 11.64 -15.58
C LEU A 243 14.11 11.25 -15.12
N ILE A 244 15.15 11.89 -15.66
CA ILE A 244 16.56 11.61 -15.29
C ILE A 244 16.81 11.93 -13.82
N GLU A 245 16.26 13.03 -13.33
CA GLU A 245 16.36 13.43 -11.91
C GLU A 245 15.73 12.37 -11.00
N ILE A 246 14.51 11.92 -11.34
CA ILE A 246 13.81 10.87 -10.60
C ILE A 246 14.60 9.55 -10.66
N GLN A 247 15.13 9.19 -11.81
CA GLN A 247 15.98 8.02 -11.97
C GLN A 247 17.23 8.10 -11.11
N ASN A 248 17.90 9.26 -11.05
CA ASN A 248 19.06 9.46 -10.19
C ASN A 248 18.71 9.33 -8.70
N ALA A 249 17.56 9.88 -8.28
CA ALA A 249 17.07 9.76 -6.93
C ALA A 249 16.78 8.29 -6.56
N PHE A 250 16.08 7.54 -7.42
CA PHE A 250 15.88 6.10 -7.19
C PHE A 250 17.16 5.30 -7.22
N LEU A 251 18.11 5.64 -8.11
CA LEU A 251 19.44 5.02 -8.14
C LEU A 251 20.14 5.16 -6.78
N ARG A 252 20.10 6.37 -6.20
CA ARG A 252 20.67 6.66 -4.89
C ARG A 252 19.96 5.91 -3.76
N LEU A 253 18.63 5.77 -3.84
CA LEU A 253 17.85 4.97 -2.87
C LEU A 253 18.14 3.47 -2.97
N VAL A 254 18.37 2.93 -4.18
CA VAL A 254 18.68 1.50 -4.35
C VAL A 254 20.15 1.17 -4.12
N ASP A 255 21.00 2.18 -3.93
CA ASP A 255 22.40 1.97 -3.60
C ASP A 255 22.53 1.14 -2.30
N ASN A 256 23.49 0.22 -2.29
CA ASN A 256 23.70 -0.69 -1.16
C ASN A 256 24.10 0.01 0.15
N GLN A 257 24.51 1.29 0.08
CA GLN A 257 24.80 2.08 1.27
C GLN A 257 23.55 2.55 2.03
N ASN A 258 22.36 2.44 1.42
CA ASN A 258 21.08 2.86 2.00
C ASN A 258 20.26 1.66 2.47
N GLU A 259 20.68 1.05 3.59
CA GLU A 259 20.03 -0.14 4.15
C GLU A 259 18.76 0.17 4.96
N ASP A 260 18.61 1.44 5.38
CA ASP A 260 17.56 1.85 6.33
C ASP A 260 16.33 2.46 5.68
N VAL A 261 16.35 2.68 4.36
CA VAL A 261 15.20 3.17 3.59
C VAL A 261 14.96 2.26 2.39
N GLY A 262 13.74 1.78 2.29
CA GLY A 262 13.30 0.93 1.20
C GLY A 262 11.97 1.39 0.60
N PHE A 263 11.55 0.70 -0.46
CA PHE A 263 10.28 0.94 -1.10
C PHE A 263 9.72 -0.32 -1.74
N ILE A 264 8.40 -0.42 -1.77
CA ILE A 264 7.66 -1.36 -2.61
C ILE A 264 6.70 -0.53 -3.45
N ILE A 265 6.88 -0.56 -4.77
CA ILE A 265 6.02 0.18 -5.70
C ILE A 265 4.93 -0.71 -6.26
N ALA A 266 3.71 -0.20 -6.35
CA ALA A 266 2.62 -0.80 -7.10
C ALA A 266 2.44 -0.07 -8.43
N TYR A 267 2.57 -0.80 -9.54
CA TYR A 267 2.63 -0.23 -10.87
C TYR A 267 1.64 -0.92 -11.83
N PHE A 268 1.04 -0.14 -12.73
CA PHE A 268 0.21 -0.67 -13.80
C PHE A 268 1.06 -1.20 -14.94
N GLY A 269 1.06 -2.51 -15.15
CA GLY A 269 1.87 -3.12 -16.21
C GLY A 269 1.92 -4.63 -16.11
N THR A 270 2.98 -5.19 -16.68
CA THR A 270 3.33 -6.60 -16.59
C THR A 270 4.80 -6.71 -16.20
N ALA A 271 5.23 -7.85 -15.66
CA ALA A 271 6.64 -8.06 -15.27
C ALA A 271 7.62 -8.21 -16.46
N ARG A 272 7.16 -8.03 -17.70
CA ARG A 272 8.05 -8.06 -18.87
C ARG A 272 8.92 -6.80 -18.90
N ALA A 273 10.17 -6.94 -19.29
CA ALA A 273 11.18 -5.85 -19.33
C ALA A 273 10.67 -4.58 -20.05
N ALA A 274 9.93 -4.72 -21.15
CA ALA A 274 9.34 -3.59 -21.89
C ALA A 274 8.21 -2.86 -21.18
N ALA A 275 7.67 -3.41 -20.08
CA ALA A 275 6.55 -2.86 -19.33
C ALA A 275 6.92 -2.46 -17.89
N VAL A 276 8.22 -2.52 -17.54
CA VAL A 276 8.75 -1.97 -16.30
C VAL A 276 8.59 -0.45 -16.34
N PRO A 277 8.28 0.22 -15.21
CA PRO A 277 8.19 1.67 -15.14
C PRO A 277 9.41 2.36 -15.75
N LYS A 278 9.21 3.41 -16.55
CA LYS A 278 10.32 4.16 -17.18
C LYS A 278 11.34 4.69 -16.18
N ILE A 279 10.90 4.97 -14.95
CA ILE A 279 11.79 5.37 -13.85
C ILE A 279 12.87 4.32 -13.56
N PHE A 280 12.66 3.06 -13.92
CA PHE A 280 13.60 1.95 -13.74
C PHE A 280 14.25 1.48 -15.05
N HIS A 281 14.01 2.15 -16.20
CA HIS A 281 14.63 1.82 -17.48
C HIS A 281 16.10 2.25 -17.57
N ARG A 282 16.87 1.93 -16.51
CA ARG A 282 18.32 2.12 -16.47
C ARG A 282 18.96 0.84 -15.96
N ASP A 283 19.96 0.36 -16.69
CA ASP A 283 20.65 -0.90 -16.36
C ASP A 283 21.29 -0.88 -14.98
N ASP A 284 21.81 0.28 -14.57
CA ASP A 284 22.42 0.46 -13.26
C ASP A 284 21.40 0.38 -12.10
N ILE A 285 20.18 0.87 -12.29
CA ILE A 285 19.09 0.72 -11.32
C ILE A 285 18.63 -0.74 -11.28
N LEU A 286 18.36 -1.35 -12.45
CA LEU A 286 17.91 -2.73 -12.55
C LEU A 286 18.92 -3.70 -11.93
N SER A 287 20.22 -3.51 -12.22
CA SER A 287 21.29 -4.32 -11.63
C SER A 287 21.30 -4.24 -10.10
N ARG A 288 21.10 -3.04 -9.52
CA ARG A 288 21.03 -2.86 -8.06
C ARG A 288 19.76 -3.45 -7.44
N LEU A 289 18.67 -3.50 -8.19
CA LEU A 289 17.46 -4.23 -7.77
C LEU A 289 17.63 -5.75 -7.89
N GLY A 290 18.76 -6.24 -8.40
CA GLY A 290 19.05 -7.65 -8.62
C GLY A 290 18.32 -8.23 -9.83
N VAL A 291 18.03 -7.38 -10.82
CA VAL A 291 17.32 -7.75 -12.04
C VAL A 291 18.26 -7.69 -13.22
N SER A 292 18.30 -8.74 -14.02
CA SER A 292 18.89 -8.62 -15.35
C SER A 292 17.87 -8.03 -16.31
N THR A 293 18.33 -7.37 -17.39
CA THR A 293 17.47 -6.87 -18.47
C THR A 293 16.65 -7.99 -19.14
N THR A 294 17.03 -9.25 -18.92
CA THR A 294 16.40 -10.45 -19.45
C THR A 294 15.43 -11.12 -18.47
N ASN A 295 15.56 -10.86 -17.17
CA ASN A 295 14.70 -11.46 -16.13
C ASN A 295 14.30 -10.41 -15.07
N THR A 296 13.20 -9.71 -15.34
CA THR A 296 12.62 -8.70 -14.44
C THR A 296 11.66 -9.30 -13.41
N GLU A 297 11.32 -10.59 -13.54
CA GLU A 297 10.34 -11.26 -12.67
C GLU A 297 10.81 -11.38 -11.21
N ASP A 298 12.12 -11.33 -10.98
CA ASP A 298 12.67 -11.43 -9.64
C ASP A 298 12.50 -10.16 -8.80
N ALA A 299 12.41 -8.96 -9.43
CA ALA A 299 12.18 -7.71 -8.72
C ALA A 299 10.74 -7.19 -8.81
N PHE A 300 9.99 -7.64 -9.84
CA PHE A 300 8.62 -7.20 -10.08
C PHE A 300 7.67 -8.38 -10.05
N ILE A 301 6.89 -8.50 -8.98
CA ILE A 301 5.93 -9.59 -8.81
C ILE A 301 4.67 -9.26 -9.61
N ASP A 302 4.37 -10.10 -10.62
CA ASP A 302 3.19 -9.96 -11.47
C ASP A 302 1.97 -10.61 -10.81
N LEU A 303 0.98 -9.78 -10.47
CA LEU A 303 -0.28 -10.23 -9.90
C LEU A 303 -1.20 -10.92 -10.93
N LYS A 304 -0.82 -10.97 -12.21
CA LYS A 304 -1.59 -11.71 -13.22
C LYS A 304 -1.75 -13.18 -12.83
N SER A 305 -0.78 -13.74 -12.13
CA SER A 305 -0.80 -15.14 -11.69
C SER A 305 -1.76 -15.44 -10.53
N VAL A 306 -2.43 -14.42 -9.98
CA VAL A 306 -3.36 -14.58 -8.83
C VAL A 306 -4.65 -15.30 -9.24
N ILE A 307 -5.19 -15.01 -10.45
CA ILE A 307 -6.47 -15.53 -10.94
C ILE A 307 -6.29 -16.01 -12.39
N ASN A 308 -5.84 -17.24 -12.59
CA ASN A 308 -5.58 -17.80 -13.92
C ASN A 308 -6.46 -18.99 -14.29
N THR A 309 -6.95 -19.73 -13.32
CA THR A 309 -7.73 -20.96 -13.51
C THR A 309 -9.12 -20.82 -12.91
N GLU A 310 -10.04 -21.70 -13.32
CA GLU A 310 -11.35 -21.82 -12.68
C GLU A 310 -11.23 -22.06 -11.17
N LYS A 311 -10.24 -22.85 -10.77
CA LYS A 311 -9.93 -23.09 -9.36
C LYS A 311 -9.54 -21.80 -8.63
N ASP A 312 -8.70 -20.96 -9.24
CA ASP A 312 -8.28 -19.67 -8.62
C ASP A 312 -9.49 -18.74 -8.44
N ILE A 313 -10.41 -18.68 -9.42
CA ILE A 313 -11.64 -17.88 -9.32
C ILE A 313 -12.50 -18.40 -8.18
N ARG A 314 -12.68 -19.72 -8.09
CA ARG A 314 -13.45 -20.35 -7.02
C ARG A 314 -12.84 -20.07 -5.65
N ASP A 315 -11.55 -20.33 -5.49
CA ASP A 315 -10.83 -20.12 -4.23
C ASP A 315 -10.90 -18.65 -3.81
N PHE A 316 -10.83 -17.72 -4.78
CA PHE A 316 -10.99 -16.29 -4.56
C PHE A 316 -12.41 -15.93 -4.07
N ILE A 317 -13.47 -16.46 -4.71
CA ILE A 317 -14.86 -16.25 -4.28
C ILE A 317 -15.06 -16.77 -2.85
N LEU A 318 -14.65 -18.00 -2.58
CA LEU A 318 -14.79 -18.59 -1.25
C LEU A 318 -14.00 -17.82 -0.19
N SER A 319 -12.81 -17.34 -0.52
CA SER A 319 -12.01 -16.50 0.37
C SER A 319 -12.74 -15.19 0.73
N ILE A 320 -13.37 -14.54 -0.25
CA ILE A 320 -14.18 -13.33 -0.02
C ILE A 320 -15.36 -13.65 0.90
N LEU A 321 -16.12 -14.68 0.59
CA LEU A 321 -17.30 -15.04 1.38
C LEU A 321 -16.91 -15.32 2.84
N ASN A 322 -15.87 -16.13 3.06
CA ASN A 322 -15.38 -16.45 4.40
C ASN A 322 -14.89 -15.21 5.18
N GLY A 323 -14.34 -14.20 4.48
CA GLY A 323 -13.89 -12.96 5.12
C GLY A 323 -15.01 -11.96 5.44
N ILE A 324 -16.11 -12.02 4.71
CA ILE A 324 -17.18 -11.00 4.76
C ILE A 324 -18.42 -11.50 5.49
N ILE A 325 -18.65 -12.80 5.56
CA ILE A 325 -19.83 -13.40 6.20
C ILE A 325 -19.58 -13.61 7.71
N ASP A 326 -20.54 -13.21 8.51
CA ASP A 326 -20.61 -13.58 9.93
C ASP A 326 -21.13 -15.03 10.03
N GLU A 327 -20.21 -15.96 10.23
CA GLU A 327 -20.52 -17.39 10.24
C GLU A 327 -21.60 -17.78 11.26
N LYS A 328 -21.61 -17.15 12.45
CA LYS A 328 -22.59 -17.47 13.50
C LYS A 328 -23.99 -17.04 13.09
N LYS A 329 -24.10 -15.84 12.52
CA LYS A 329 -25.39 -15.34 12.01
C LYS A 329 -25.85 -16.15 10.81
N ALA A 330 -24.95 -16.48 9.89
CA ALA A 330 -25.25 -17.27 8.71
C ALA A 330 -25.73 -18.67 9.08
N GLN A 331 -25.08 -19.36 10.02
CA GLN A 331 -25.51 -20.68 10.50
C GLN A 331 -26.91 -20.64 11.09
N LYS A 332 -27.21 -19.61 11.90
CA LYS A 332 -28.54 -19.40 12.43
C LYS A 332 -29.59 -19.16 11.33
N LEU A 333 -29.30 -18.31 10.37
CA LEU A 333 -30.18 -17.98 9.27
C LEU A 333 -30.45 -19.20 8.36
N ILE A 334 -29.42 -19.98 8.05
CA ILE A 334 -29.53 -21.25 7.30
C ILE A 334 -30.52 -22.20 8.00
N THR A 335 -30.44 -22.29 9.33
CA THR A 335 -31.35 -23.10 10.13
C THR A 335 -32.76 -22.54 10.14
N ASP A 336 -32.93 -21.25 10.42
CA ASP A 336 -34.23 -20.56 10.54
C ASP A 336 -35.05 -20.59 9.23
N PHE A 337 -34.36 -20.57 8.09
CA PHE A 337 -35.00 -20.63 6.76
C PHE A 337 -35.01 -22.05 6.13
N GLY A 338 -34.55 -23.08 6.85
CA GLY A 338 -34.54 -24.46 6.37
C GLY A 338 -33.65 -24.70 5.14
N LEU A 339 -32.49 -24.03 5.09
CA LEU A 339 -31.58 -24.08 3.96
C LEU A 339 -30.42 -25.10 4.14
N ILE A 340 -30.46 -25.93 5.18
CA ILE A 340 -29.36 -26.83 5.57
C ILE A 340 -28.97 -27.77 4.42
N ASP A 341 -29.94 -28.28 3.69
CA ASP A 341 -29.67 -29.20 2.57
C ASP A 341 -29.32 -28.48 1.25
N LYS A 342 -29.41 -27.15 1.21
CA LYS A 342 -29.25 -26.35 -0.01
C LYS A 342 -27.93 -25.60 -0.11
N VAL A 343 -27.34 -25.23 1.03
CA VAL A 343 -26.13 -24.41 1.04
C VAL A 343 -25.18 -24.81 2.17
N GLN A 344 -23.89 -24.87 1.86
CA GLN A 344 -22.86 -25.04 2.86
C GLN A 344 -22.44 -23.65 3.41
N LEU A 345 -22.13 -23.57 4.70
CA LEU A 345 -21.77 -22.32 5.38
C LEU A 345 -20.67 -21.54 4.63
N LYS A 346 -19.63 -22.24 4.15
CA LYS A 346 -18.48 -21.64 3.39
C LYS A 346 -18.88 -21.06 2.03
N GLU A 347 -20.02 -21.43 1.48
CA GLU A 347 -20.53 -21.00 0.18
C GLU A 347 -21.63 -19.96 0.32
N PHE A 348 -22.25 -19.86 1.51
CA PHE A 348 -23.33 -18.93 1.79
C PHE A 348 -22.98 -17.48 1.40
N PRO A 349 -23.89 -16.73 0.77
CA PRO A 349 -25.30 -17.04 0.44
C PRO A 349 -25.53 -17.70 -0.94
N PHE A 350 -24.50 -18.23 -1.56
CA PHE A 350 -24.54 -18.93 -2.85
C PHE A 350 -24.63 -20.44 -2.63
N THR A 351 -25.25 -21.15 -3.59
CA THR A 351 -25.12 -22.61 -3.63
C THR A 351 -23.83 -23.01 -4.36
N LYS A 352 -23.40 -24.25 -4.18
CA LYS A 352 -22.23 -24.79 -4.89
C LYS A 352 -22.39 -24.69 -6.40
N GLU A 353 -23.55 -25.07 -6.91
CA GLU A 353 -23.89 -25.05 -8.34
C GLU A 353 -23.83 -23.64 -8.92
N SER A 354 -24.33 -22.65 -8.15
CA SER A 354 -24.28 -21.26 -8.57
C SER A 354 -22.86 -20.69 -8.60
N ILE A 355 -22.02 -21.04 -7.63
CA ILE A 355 -20.58 -20.69 -7.66
C ILE A 355 -19.91 -21.29 -8.88
N GLU A 356 -20.15 -22.58 -9.19
CA GLU A 356 -19.59 -23.22 -10.38
C GLU A 356 -20.01 -22.52 -11.67
N LEU A 357 -21.29 -22.12 -11.75
CA LEU A 357 -21.78 -21.37 -12.90
C LEU A 357 -21.10 -20.02 -13.04
N ILE A 358 -20.95 -19.27 -11.95
CA ILE A 358 -20.24 -17.98 -11.92
C ILE A 358 -18.78 -18.17 -12.36
N VAL A 359 -18.09 -19.15 -11.80
CA VAL A 359 -16.70 -19.49 -12.14
C VAL A 359 -16.54 -19.74 -13.63
N LYS A 360 -17.40 -20.61 -14.20
CA LYS A 360 -17.36 -20.97 -15.62
C LYS A 360 -17.56 -19.76 -16.54
N VAL A 361 -18.52 -18.90 -16.24
CA VAL A 361 -18.81 -17.70 -17.04
C VAL A 361 -17.65 -16.69 -16.95
N LEU A 362 -17.17 -16.41 -15.74
CA LEU A 362 -16.06 -15.48 -15.53
C LEU A 362 -14.76 -16.02 -16.17
N TYR A 363 -14.55 -17.33 -16.16
CA TYR A 363 -13.37 -17.93 -16.79
C TYR A 363 -13.39 -17.81 -18.33
N GLN A 364 -14.54 -17.91 -18.95
CA GLN A 364 -14.70 -17.77 -20.41
C GLN A 364 -14.48 -16.35 -20.93
N GLN A 365 -14.62 -15.34 -20.06
CA GLN A 365 -14.51 -13.93 -20.43
C GLN A 365 -13.18 -13.34 -19.93
N GLU A 366 -12.15 -13.36 -20.78
CA GLU A 366 -10.80 -12.94 -20.40
C GLU A 366 -10.70 -11.55 -19.72
N PRO A 367 -11.43 -10.50 -20.13
CA PRO A 367 -11.38 -9.21 -19.44
C PRO A 367 -11.93 -9.24 -18.01
N THR A 368 -12.79 -10.20 -17.66
CA THR A 368 -13.46 -10.29 -16.35
C THR A 368 -12.70 -11.10 -15.31
N ARG A 369 -11.55 -11.70 -15.69
CA ARG A 369 -10.71 -12.50 -14.78
C ARG A 369 -9.89 -11.64 -13.81
N ASN A 370 -10.44 -10.56 -13.29
CA ASN A 370 -9.75 -9.76 -12.31
C ASN A 370 -10.57 -9.64 -11.02
N ALA A 371 -9.89 -9.44 -9.90
CA ALA A 371 -10.48 -9.41 -8.58
C ALA A 371 -11.64 -8.39 -8.48
N ARG A 372 -11.47 -7.19 -9.06
CA ARG A 372 -12.49 -6.13 -9.03
C ARG A 372 -13.79 -6.58 -9.71
N MET A 373 -13.70 -7.18 -10.90
CA MET A 373 -14.87 -7.63 -11.64
C MET A 373 -15.61 -8.76 -10.94
N ILE A 374 -14.86 -9.70 -10.35
CA ILE A 374 -15.45 -10.80 -9.57
C ILE A 374 -16.25 -10.21 -8.40
N ILE A 375 -15.65 -9.30 -7.62
CA ILE A 375 -16.31 -8.66 -6.47
C ILE A 375 -17.54 -7.87 -6.91
N GLN A 376 -17.44 -7.10 -7.98
CA GLN A 376 -18.55 -6.30 -8.51
C GLN A 376 -19.72 -7.19 -8.94
N ASN A 377 -19.45 -8.34 -9.57
CA ASN A 377 -20.49 -9.28 -9.97
C ASN A 377 -21.15 -9.93 -8.76
N LEU A 378 -20.38 -10.37 -7.76
CA LEU A 378 -20.96 -10.90 -6.51
C LEU A 378 -21.81 -9.84 -5.80
N ALA A 379 -21.33 -8.60 -5.72
CA ALA A 379 -22.08 -7.50 -5.10
C ALA A 379 -23.37 -7.18 -5.86
N ARG A 380 -23.37 -7.22 -7.20
CA ARG A 380 -24.56 -7.03 -8.02
C ARG A 380 -25.58 -8.13 -7.79
N LEU A 381 -25.15 -9.41 -7.86
CA LEU A 381 -26.03 -10.55 -7.65
C LEU A 381 -26.69 -10.52 -6.26
N THR A 382 -25.91 -10.20 -5.22
CA THR A 382 -26.46 -10.08 -3.86
C THR A 382 -27.43 -8.92 -3.72
N ALA A 383 -27.17 -7.78 -4.37
CA ALA A 383 -28.07 -6.63 -4.35
C ALA A 383 -29.40 -6.93 -5.07
N GLU A 384 -29.35 -7.57 -6.24
CA GLU A 384 -30.54 -7.94 -7.00
C GLU A 384 -31.42 -8.95 -6.25
N ALA A 385 -30.81 -9.99 -5.65
CA ALA A 385 -31.53 -10.98 -4.85
C ALA A 385 -32.16 -10.34 -3.60
N TYR A 386 -31.46 -9.43 -2.94
CA TYR A 386 -31.98 -8.68 -1.80
C TYR A 386 -33.23 -7.83 -2.20
N GLN A 387 -33.16 -7.10 -3.32
CA GLN A 387 -34.29 -6.30 -3.79
C GLN A 387 -35.52 -7.18 -4.12
N GLN A 388 -35.29 -8.29 -4.81
CA GLN A 388 -36.38 -9.23 -5.10
C GLN A 388 -36.94 -9.85 -3.81
N GLY A 389 -36.08 -10.18 -2.84
CA GLY A 389 -36.52 -10.71 -1.54
C GLY A 389 -37.38 -9.72 -0.77
N LYS A 390 -37.01 -8.44 -0.76
CA LYS A 390 -37.83 -7.37 -0.15
C LYS A 390 -39.20 -7.23 -0.83
N ASN A 391 -39.21 -7.26 -2.15
CA ASN A 391 -40.45 -7.11 -2.93
C ASN A 391 -41.43 -8.28 -2.70
N THR A 392 -40.90 -9.49 -2.60
CA THR A 392 -41.70 -10.71 -2.43
C THR A 392 -41.90 -11.11 -0.98
N ASN A 393 -41.25 -10.45 -0.04
CA ASN A 393 -41.18 -10.83 1.39
C ASN A 393 -40.68 -12.28 1.63
N LYS A 394 -39.76 -12.76 0.76
CA LYS A 394 -39.17 -14.08 0.83
C LYS A 394 -37.64 -13.98 0.86
N TYR A 395 -37.00 -14.87 1.60
CA TYR A 395 -35.56 -15.00 1.51
C TYR A 395 -35.18 -15.61 0.16
N ILE A 396 -34.27 -14.95 -0.57
CA ILE A 396 -33.76 -15.40 -1.86
C ILE A 396 -32.36 -15.96 -1.65
N LEU A 397 -32.20 -17.26 -1.80
CA LEU A 397 -30.91 -17.90 -1.89
C LEU A 397 -30.34 -17.69 -3.30
N LEU A 398 -29.06 -17.44 -3.41
CA LEU A 398 -28.38 -17.27 -4.69
C LEU A 398 -28.06 -18.65 -5.30
N ASP A 399 -29.12 -19.34 -5.73
CA ASP A 399 -29.02 -20.64 -6.41
C ASP A 399 -28.82 -20.48 -7.93
N GLU A 400 -28.65 -21.59 -8.63
CA GLU A 400 -28.42 -21.60 -10.09
C GLU A 400 -29.62 -21.02 -10.85
N GLU A 401 -30.84 -21.29 -10.44
CA GLU A 401 -32.06 -20.80 -11.11
C GLU A 401 -32.16 -19.29 -11.05
N PHE A 402 -31.82 -18.71 -9.89
CA PHE A 402 -31.80 -17.26 -9.71
C PHE A 402 -30.66 -16.59 -10.51
N ILE A 403 -29.46 -17.19 -10.52
CA ILE A 403 -28.26 -16.58 -11.12
C ILE A 403 -28.27 -16.68 -12.64
N LYS A 404 -28.73 -17.79 -13.20
CA LYS A 404 -28.64 -18.08 -14.65
C LYS A 404 -29.19 -16.99 -15.59
N PRO A 405 -30.32 -16.32 -15.33
CA PRO A 405 -30.78 -15.21 -16.15
C PRO A 405 -29.93 -13.95 -16.01
N LEU A 406 -29.36 -13.72 -14.83
CA LEU A 406 -28.59 -12.50 -14.52
C LEU A 406 -27.16 -12.55 -15.05
N ILE A 407 -26.58 -13.74 -15.11
CA ILE A 407 -25.19 -13.96 -15.50
C ILE A 407 -24.96 -13.83 -17.02
N LYS A 408 -26.02 -13.92 -17.83
CA LYS A 408 -25.95 -13.69 -19.28
C LYS A 408 -25.57 -12.25 -19.65
N ASN A 409 -25.63 -11.33 -18.70
CA ASN A 409 -25.32 -9.92 -18.85
C ASN A 409 -23.99 -9.53 -18.16
N ILE A 410 -23.23 -10.51 -17.74
CA ILE A 410 -21.85 -10.34 -17.25
C ILE A 410 -20.89 -10.43 -18.42
#